data_613a323d7f0831dde4935db9bee76a9a
#
_entry.id   613a323d7f0831dde4935db9bee76a9a
#
_cell.length_a   1.000
_cell.length_b   1.000
_cell.length_c   1.000
_cell.angle_alpha   90.00
_cell.angle_beta   90.00
_cell.angle_gamma   90.00
#
_symmetry.space_group_name_H-M   'P 1'
#
loop_
_entity.id
_entity.type
_entity.pdbx_description
1 polymer ?
#
loop_
_entity_poly.entity_id
_entity_poly.type
_entity_poly.pdbx_seq_one_letter_code
_entity_poly.pdbx_strand_id
1 'polypeptide(L)'
;MLLQEYQEKQLQQEMDKKHFQHLFSISFPQYITSVKVSEKRNPKYYSISSGVGRVQKLPKALEKAGFTVNKKGFYLNNKGERVISNTQTVGTPNIIPINNQYIYAQKGGRFTRARIVNGLRDYYIPIILEKIKPIPIEDFPITIECELHSVPNKNLPDGDNFGSIYYKVFADCLTYTGIIPDDKFAYISKPGSSPLFSPIKDEKNRLLIFHFYSDKRPANKEYLKQTLKNKKK
;
A
#
# COMPACT_ATOMS: atom_id res chain seq x y z
N MET A 1 27.70 -26.67 15.80
CA MET A 1 26.62 -25.74 16.16
C MET A 1 25.83 -25.28 14.93
N LEU A 2 26.42 -24.57 13.97
CA LEU A 2 25.73 -24.06 12.78
C LEU A 2 25.06 -25.14 11.88
N LEU A 3 25.62 -26.33 11.76
CA LEU A 3 25.06 -27.40 10.91
C LEU A 3 23.82 -28.06 11.53
N GLN A 4 23.82 -28.25 12.85
CA GLN A 4 22.65 -28.77 13.58
C GLN A 4 21.48 -27.80 13.56
N GLU A 5 21.74 -26.52 13.82
CA GLU A 5 20.71 -25.46 13.73
C GLU A 5 20.13 -25.33 12.31
N TYR A 6 20.95 -25.53 11.28
CA TYR A 6 20.47 -25.53 9.90
C TYR A 6 19.59 -26.75 9.59
N GLN A 7 19.97 -27.93 10.06
CA GLN A 7 19.19 -29.15 9.91
C GLN A 7 17.86 -29.08 10.68
N GLU A 8 17.87 -28.57 11.90
CA GLU A 8 16.65 -28.34 12.68
C GLU A 8 15.70 -27.36 11.99
N LYS A 9 16.21 -26.28 11.42
CA LYS A 9 15.41 -25.32 10.64
C LYS A 9 14.83 -25.96 9.37
N GLN A 10 15.57 -26.80 8.67
CA GLN A 10 15.05 -27.52 7.49
C GLN A 10 13.96 -28.51 7.88
N LEU A 11 14.17 -29.29 8.94
CA LEU A 11 13.16 -30.22 9.46
C LEU A 11 11.89 -29.48 9.89
N GLN A 12 12.04 -28.34 10.57
CA GLN A 12 10.91 -27.51 10.96
C GLN A 12 10.15 -26.96 9.75
N GLN A 13 10.87 -26.51 8.71
CA GLN A 13 10.25 -26.06 7.46
C GLN A 13 9.53 -27.17 6.71
N GLU A 14 10.05 -28.41 6.72
CA GLU A 14 9.38 -29.56 6.12
C GLU A 14 8.16 -30.01 6.93
N MET A 15 8.23 -29.96 8.25
CA MET A 15 7.09 -30.21 9.13
C MET A 15 5.99 -29.16 8.95
N ASP A 16 6.38 -27.89 8.78
CA ASP A 16 5.45 -26.79 8.51
C ASP A 16 4.76 -26.99 7.17
N LYS A 17 5.47 -27.40 6.11
CA LYS A 17 4.89 -27.68 4.79
C LYS A 17 3.78 -28.72 4.81
N LYS A 18 3.87 -29.76 5.67
CA LYS A 18 2.82 -30.78 5.82
C LYS A 18 1.50 -30.24 6.36
N HIS A 19 1.54 -29.10 7.03
CA HIS A 19 0.37 -28.50 7.64
C HIS A 19 -0.30 -27.44 6.77
N PHE A 20 0.32 -27.05 5.66
CA PHE A 20 -0.23 -26.03 4.77
C PHE A 20 -0.69 -26.65 3.46
N GLN A 21 -1.99 -26.62 3.23
CA GLN A 21 -2.58 -27.05 1.97
C GLN A 21 -2.84 -25.84 1.09
N HIS A 22 -2.19 -25.77 -0.07
CA HIS A 22 -2.45 -24.74 -1.07
C HIS A 22 -3.92 -24.79 -1.52
N LEU A 23 -4.58 -23.63 -1.48
CA LEU A 23 -5.96 -23.47 -1.94
C LEU A 23 -5.99 -22.92 -3.35
N PHE A 24 -5.46 -21.73 -3.53
CA PHE A 24 -5.36 -21.02 -4.79
C PHE A 24 -4.36 -19.86 -4.71
N SER A 25 -4.10 -19.24 -5.85
CA SER A 25 -3.30 -18.03 -5.94
C SER A 25 -4.01 -16.97 -6.77
N ILE A 26 -3.86 -15.71 -6.38
CA ILE A 26 -4.36 -14.57 -7.16
C ILE A 26 -3.19 -13.68 -7.57
N SER A 27 -3.18 -13.29 -8.83
CA SER A 27 -2.15 -12.45 -9.40
C SER A 27 -2.68 -11.08 -9.78
N PHE A 28 -1.88 -10.05 -9.50
CA PHE A 28 -2.13 -8.65 -9.79
C PHE A 28 -1.05 -8.16 -10.76
N PRO A 29 -1.31 -8.20 -12.08
CA PRO A 29 -0.35 -7.73 -13.08
C PRO A 29 -0.17 -6.22 -13.00
N GLN A 30 1.05 -5.77 -13.22
CA GLN A 30 1.42 -4.34 -13.18
C GLN A 30 0.93 -3.63 -11.92
N TYR A 31 1.13 -4.26 -10.76
CA TYR A 31 0.69 -3.69 -9.48
C TYR A 31 1.07 -2.21 -9.34
N ILE A 32 0.17 -1.44 -8.74
CA ILE A 32 0.34 0.01 -8.64
C ILE A 32 1.41 0.37 -7.61
N THR A 33 2.35 1.23 -8.00
CA THR A 33 3.42 1.74 -7.12
C THR A 33 3.16 3.18 -6.66
N SER A 34 2.10 3.78 -7.18
CA SER A 34 1.70 5.15 -6.86
C SER A 34 0.21 5.35 -7.09
N VAL A 35 -0.38 6.32 -6.40
CA VAL A 35 -1.77 6.72 -6.59
C VAL A 35 -1.85 8.12 -7.16
N LYS A 36 -2.77 8.34 -8.11
CA LYS A 36 -3.09 9.68 -8.62
C LYS A 36 -3.94 10.41 -7.58
N VAL A 37 -3.53 11.60 -7.21
CA VAL A 37 -4.37 12.53 -6.48
C VAL A 37 -5.03 13.46 -7.48
N SER A 38 -6.33 13.77 -7.29
CA SER A 38 -7.14 14.51 -8.25
C SER A 38 -6.39 15.66 -8.95
N GLU A 39 -6.63 15.84 -10.23
CA GLU A 39 -6.03 16.85 -11.10
C GLU A 39 -6.38 18.29 -10.70
N LYS A 40 -7.47 18.49 -9.93
CA LYS A 40 -7.88 19.80 -9.44
C LYS A 40 -7.09 20.18 -8.20
N ARG A 41 -5.91 20.72 -8.39
CA ARG A 41 -5.23 21.48 -7.35
C ARG A 41 -5.65 22.94 -7.46
N ASN A 42 -6.03 23.54 -6.32
CA ASN A 42 -6.04 24.99 -6.22
C ASN A 42 -4.61 25.47 -6.52
N PRO A 43 -4.43 26.37 -7.48
CA PRO A 43 -3.13 26.88 -7.83
C PRO A 43 -2.47 27.49 -6.58
N LYS A 44 -1.22 27.17 -6.35
CA LYS A 44 -0.42 27.88 -5.34
C LYS A 44 0.11 29.15 -5.95
N TYR A 45 -0.06 30.24 -5.25
CA TYR A 45 0.39 31.54 -5.68
C TYR A 45 1.61 31.98 -4.87
N TYR A 46 2.53 32.71 -5.48
CA TYR A 46 3.60 33.37 -4.74
C TYR A 46 3.02 34.40 -3.78
N SER A 47 3.52 34.49 -2.54
CA SER A 47 3.13 35.46 -1.55
C SER A 47 4.29 35.84 -0.63
N ILE A 48 4.22 37.03 -0.04
CA ILE A 48 5.20 37.52 0.94
C ILE A 48 4.94 36.96 2.34
N SER A 49 3.81 36.34 2.58
CA SER A 49 3.44 35.79 3.88
C SER A 49 4.32 34.57 4.22
N SER A 50 5.08 34.67 5.29
CA SER A 50 5.83 33.54 5.89
C SER A 50 4.98 32.67 6.82
N GLY A 51 3.68 32.90 6.90
CA GLY A 51 2.74 32.16 7.76
C GLY A 51 2.36 30.80 7.20
N VAL A 52 1.90 29.93 8.07
CA VAL A 52 1.43 28.58 7.85
C VAL A 52 0.57 28.47 6.56
N GLY A 53 1.16 27.92 5.52
CA GLY A 53 0.51 27.82 4.19
C GLY A 53 1.47 28.02 3.04
N ARG A 54 2.73 28.16 3.32
CA ARG A 54 3.94 28.06 2.47
C ARG A 54 3.72 28.37 1.01
N VAL A 55 3.58 29.59 0.70
CA VAL A 55 3.82 30.08 -0.64
C VAL A 55 5.27 30.52 -0.69
N GLN A 56 6.03 29.98 -1.64
CA GLN A 56 7.42 30.38 -1.82
C GLN A 56 7.50 31.85 -2.16
N LYS A 57 8.50 32.55 -1.61
CA LYS A 57 8.79 33.92 -2.03
C LYS A 57 9.06 33.96 -3.52
N LEU A 58 8.56 35.01 -4.16
CA LEU A 58 8.87 35.26 -5.56
C LEU A 58 10.40 35.37 -5.74
N PRO A 59 10.97 34.71 -6.77
CA PRO A 59 12.39 34.87 -7.06
C PRO A 59 12.77 36.34 -7.22
N LYS A 60 13.88 36.76 -6.67
CA LYS A 60 14.38 38.17 -6.71
C LYS A 60 14.40 38.76 -8.13
N ALA A 61 14.60 37.90 -9.14
CA ALA A 61 14.56 38.34 -10.55
C ALA A 61 13.18 38.87 -10.97
N LEU A 62 12.13 38.24 -10.51
CA LEU A 62 10.74 38.67 -10.81
C LEU A 62 10.31 39.86 -9.96
N GLU A 63 10.81 40.00 -8.72
CA GLU A 63 10.63 41.23 -7.94
C GLU A 63 11.26 42.43 -8.67
N LYS A 64 12.48 42.27 -9.20
CA LYS A 64 13.17 43.32 -10.01
C LYS A 64 12.44 43.64 -11.32
N ALA A 65 11.64 42.70 -11.84
CA ALA A 65 10.83 42.90 -13.04
C ALA A 65 9.49 43.65 -12.80
N GLY A 66 9.29 44.22 -11.63
CA GLY A 66 8.17 45.12 -11.33
C GLY A 66 6.85 44.42 -10.99
N PHE A 67 6.86 43.14 -10.54
CA PHE A 67 5.65 42.53 -10.05
C PHE A 67 5.18 43.21 -8.75
N THR A 68 3.90 43.53 -8.67
CA THR A 68 3.28 44.21 -7.52
C THR A 68 2.74 43.19 -6.52
N VAL A 69 2.48 43.64 -5.29
CA VAL A 69 1.89 42.81 -4.22
C VAL A 69 0.55 43.39 -3.83
N ASN A 70 -0.49 42.54 -3.78
CA ASN A 70 -1.81 42.98 -3.35
C ASN A 70 -1.93 43.04 -1.81
N LYS A 71 -3.03 43.63 -1.30
CA LYS A 71 -3.32 43.76 0.13
C LYS A 71 -3.31 42.42 0.91
N LYS A 72 -3.50 41.28 0.22
CA LYS A 72 -3.47 39.94 0.81
C LYS A 72 -2.08 39.27 0.75
N GLY A 73 -1.06 40.02 0.31
CA GLY A 73 0.31 39.53 0.23
C GLY A 73 0.62 38.64 -0.98
N PHE A 74 -0.25 38.55 -1.99
CA PHE A 74 0.03 37.81 -3.22
C PHE A 74 0.69 38.66 -4.28
N TYR A 75 1.68 38.09 -4.99
CA TYR A 75 2.29 38.77 -6.13
C TYR A 75 1.37 38.77 -7.34
N LEU A 76 1.33 39.90 -8.03
CA LEU A 76 0.53 40.13 -9.23
C LEU A 76 1.45 40.42 -10.41
N ASN A 77 1.08 39.91 -11.59
CA ASN A 77 1.73 40.25 -12.85
C ASN A 77 1.25 41.65 -13.35
N ASN A 78 1.79 42.09 -14.49
CA ASN A 78 1.43 43.40 -15.11
C ASN A 78 -0.04 43.51 -15.51
N LYS A 79 -0.77 42.40 -15.57
CA LYS A 79 -2.21 42.35 -15.84
C LYS A 79 -3.06 42.31 -14.57
N GLY A 80 -2.44 42.36 -13.38
CA GLY A 80 -3.14 42.27 -12.10
C GLY A 80 -3.54 40.84 -11.69
N GLU A 81 -3.08 39.82 -12.39
CA GLU A 81 -3.35 38.41 -12.07
C GLU A 81 -2.33 37.86 -11.07
N ARG A 82 -2.78 36.97 -10.21
CA ARG A 82 -1.87 36.29 -9.23
C ARG A 82 -0.85 35.43 -9.92
N VAL A 83 0.41 35.58 -9.53
CA VAL A 83 1.51 34.77 -10.08
C VAL A 83 1.48 33.38 -9.48
N ILE A 84 1.36 32.37 -10.33
CA ILE A 84 1.35 30.95 -9.94
C ILE A 84 2.78 30.49 -9.67
N SER A 85 2.97 29.76 -8.59
CA SER A 85 4.27 29.17 -8.25
C SER A 85 4.66 28.11 -9.28
N ASN A 86 5.85 28.24 -9.90
CA ASN A 86 6.39 27.30 -10.88
C ASN A 86 6.63 25.89 -10.33
N THR A 87 6.51 25.66 -9.02
CA THR A 87 6.58 24.33 -8.42
C THR A 87 5.30 23.51 -8.64
N GLN A 88 4.29 24.11 -9.31
CA GLN A 88 3.05 23.42 -9.67
C GLN A 88 2.65 23.78 -11.10
N THR A 89 2.96 22.91 -12.02
CA THR A 89 2.34 22.91 -13.34
C THR A 89 0.86 22.57 -13.17
N VAL A 90 -0.02 23.50 -13.58
CA VAL A 90 -1.46 23.25 -13.68
C VAL A 90 -1.65 22.09 -14.66
N GLY A 91 -2.34 21.04 -14.23
CA GLY A 91 -2.62 19.87 -15.09
C GLY A 91 -1.69 18.67 -14.93
N THR A 92 -0.61 18.76 -14.15
CA THR A 92 0.19 17.56 -13.83
C THR A 92 -0.49 16.78 -12.71
N PRO A 93 -0.85 15.51 -12.91
CA PRO A 93 -1.44 14.72 -11.85
C PRO A 93 -0.47 14.63 -10.67
N ASN A 94 -0.97 14.89 -9.47
CA ASN A 94 -0.18 14.68 -8.27
C ASN A 94 -0.10 13.18 -8.04
N ILE A 95 1.07 12.60 -8.24
CA ILE A 95 1.36 11.19 -8.01
C ILE A 95 1.98 11.07 -6.62
N ILE A 96 1.37 10.25 -5.77
CA ILE A 96 1.90 9.90 -4.46
C ILE A 96 2.44 8.49 -4.54
N PRO A 97 3.76 8.28 -4.32
CA PRO A 97 4.31 6.93 -4.28
C PRO A 97 3.75 6.16 -3.08
N ILE A 98 3.54 4.86 -3.29
CA ILE A 98 3.10 3.96 -2.23
C ILE A 98 4.34 3.48 -1.48
N ASN A 99 4.62 4.12 -0.35
CA ASN A 99 5.69 3.72 0.55
C ASN A 99 5.36 4.09 2.00
N ASN A 100 6.08 3.50 2.95
CA ASN A 100 5.85 3.71 4.39
C ASN A 100 6.06 5.15 4.84
N GLN A 101 6.94 5.90 4.20
CA GLN A 101 7.19 7.30 4.58
C GLN A 101 5.93 8.17 4.40
N TYR A 102 5.08 7.86 3.43
CA TYR A 102 3.81 8.56 3.23
C TYR A 102 2.67 8.02 4.08
N ILE A 103 2.76 6.78 4.55
CA ILE A 103 1.69 6.15 5.34
C ILE A 103 1.90 6.38 6.84
N TYR A 104 3.12 6.22 7.34
CA TYR A 104 3.43 6.26 8.76
C TYR A 104 4.20 7.52 9.19
N ALA A 105 4.99 8.12 8.30
CA ALA A 105 5.65 9.38 8.61
C ALA A 105 4.69 10.56 8.40
N GLN A 106 4.76 11.55 9.26
CA GLN A 106 3.91 12.75 9.29
C GLN A 106 3.96 13.60 8.01
N LYS A 107 4.77 13.25 7.01
CA LYS A 107 5.00 14.05 5.79
C LYS A 107 3.76 14.25 4.90
N GLY A 108 2.75 13.40 5.01
CA GLY A 108 1.55 13.51 4.18
C GLY A 108 0.23 13.65 4.93
N GLY A 109 0.24 13.43 6.24
CA GLY A 109 -0.95 13.47 7.08
C GLY A 109 -1.98 12.38 6.76
N ARG A 110 -3.05 12.33 7.56
CA ARG A 110 -4.13 11.34 7.44
C ARG A 110 -4.77 11.27 6.04
N PHE A 111 -4.83 12.38 5.32
CA PHE A 111 -5.41 12.43 3.97
C PHE A 111 -4.57 11.71 2.92
N THR A 112 -3.25 11.77 3.03
CA THR A 112 -2.35 11.04 2.12
C THR A 112 -2.47 9.54 2.32
N ARG A 113 -2.49 9.09 3.59
CA ARG A 113 -2.73 7.68 3.92
C ARG A 113 -4.07 7.18 3.35
N ALA A 114 -5.16 7.93 3.60
CA ALA A 114 -6.48 7.56 3.08
C ALA A 114 -6.50 7.43 1.55
N ARG A 115 -5.80 8.31 0.83
CA ARG A 115 -5.71 8.26 -0.63
C ARG A 115 -4.94 7.03 -1.13
N ILE A 116 -3.83 6.69 -0.47
CA ILE A 116 -3.08 5.48 -0.81
C ILE A 116 -3.94 4.24 -0.57
N VAL A 117 -4.58 4.14 0.58
CA VAL A 117 -5.46 3.02 0.92
C VAL A 117 -6.61 2.90 -0.07
N ASN A 118 -7.29 4.02 -0.39
CA ASN A 118 -8.38 4.01 -1.35
C ASN A 118 -7.89 3.63 -2.76
N GLY A 119 -6.76 4.16 -3.21
CA GLY A 119 -6.19 3.80 -4.51
C GLY A 119 -5.82 2.31 -4.62
N LEU A 120 -5.32 1.70 -3.54
CA LEU A 120 -5.09 0.26 -3.48
C LEU A 120 -6.41 -0.53 -3.45
N ARG A 121 -7.42 -0.07 -2.72
CA ARG A 121 -8.76 -0.69 -2.71
C ARG A 121 -9.41 -0.67 -4.07
N ASP A 122 -9.39 0.48 -4.73
CA ASP A 122 -9.93 0.64 -6.09
C ASP A 122 -9.25 -0.29 -7.10
N TYR A 123 -7.98 -0.62 -6.84
CA TYR A 123 -7.22 -1.56 -7.66
C TYR A 123 -7.52 -3.04 -7.29
N TYR A 124 -7.57 -3.39 -6.00
CA TYR A 124 -7.74 -4.77 -5.56
C TYR A 124 -9.16 -5.29 -5.70
N ILE A 125 -10.15 -4.51 -5.28
CA ILE A 125 -11.54 -4.98 -5.14
C ILE A 125 -12.12 -5.56 -6.44
N PRO A 126 -12.00 -4.90 -7.62
CA PRO A 126 -12.53 -5.46 -8.85
C PRO A 126 -11.92 -6.82 -9.20
N ILE A 127 -10.60 -6.95 -9.02
CA ILE A 127 -9.87 -8.19 -9.33
C ILE A 127 -10.24 -9.30 -8.35
N ILE A 128 -10.41 -8.97 -7.07
CA ILE A 128 -10.84 -9.93 -6.04
C ILE A 128 -12.23 -10.47 -6.39
N LEU A 129 -13.20 -9.60 -6.63
CA LEU A 129 -14.59 -9.98 -6.93
C LEU A 129 -14.71 -10.80 -8.21
N GLU A 130 -13.86 -10.55 -9.20
CA GLU A 130 -13.83 -11.31 -10.45
C GLU A 130 -13.22 -12.70 -10.26
N LYS A 131 -12.15 -12.82 -9.46
CA LYS A 131 -11.28 -14.01 -9.46
C LYS A 131 -11.42 -14.91 -8.25
N ILE A 132 -11.94 -14.42 -7.13
CA ILE A 132 -11.98 -15.17 -5.87
C ILE A 132 -13.43 -15.36 -5.42
N LYS A 133 -13.74 -16.60 -5.04
CA LYS A 133 -15.01 -16.95 -4.34
C LYS A 133 -14.77 -16.93 -2.82
N PRO A 134 -15.82 -16.73 -2.00
CA PRO A 134 -15.72 -16.86 -0.55
C PRO A 134 -15.06 -18.18 -0.16
N ILE A 135 -14.11 -18.10 0.77
CA ILE A 135 -13.37 -19.28 1.26
C ILE A 135 -14.28 -20.06 2.20
N PRO A 136 -14.46 -21.38 2.00
CA PRO A 136 -15.26 -22.22 2.88
C PRO A 136 -14.73 -22.21 4.31
N ILE A 137 -15.62 -22.29 5.28
CA ILE A 137 -15.24 -22.19 6.71
C ILE A 137 -14.30 -23.32 7.17
N GLU A 138 -14.40 -24.51 6.55
CA GLU A 138 -13.54 -25.66 6.81
C GLU A 138 -12.08 -25.45 6.40
N ASP A 139 -11.82 -24.51 5.50
CA ASP A 139 -10.44 -24.20 5.07
C ASP A 139 -9.74 -23.22 6.00
N PHE A 140 -10.49 -22.56 6.90
CA PHE A 140 -9.87 -21.67 7.90
C PHE A 140 -9.23 -22.47 9.06
N PRO A 141 -8.23 -21.86 9.77
CA PRO A 141 -7.60 -20.60 9.40
C PRO A 141 -6.73 -20.73 8.16
N ILE A 142 -6.52 -19.60 7.49
CA ILE A 142 -5.65 -19.54 6.31
C ILE A 142 -4.33 -18.84 6.59
N THR A 143 -3.34 -19.12 5.77
CA THR A 143 -2.11 -18.33 5.66
C THR A 143 -2.08 -17.71 4.28
N ILE A 144 -1.64 -16.46 4.18
CA ILE A 144 -1.49 -15.76 2.92
C ILE A 144 -0.02 -15.38 2.76
N GLU A 145 0.61 -15.89 1.72
CA GLU A 145 1.98 -15.54 1.34
C GLU A 145 1.97 -14.61 0.14
N CYS A 146 2.96 -13.74 0.07
CA CYS A 146 3.07 -12.75 -0.99
C CYS A 146 4.34 -13.00 -1.79
N GLU A 147 4.24 -12.98 -3.11
CA GLU A 147 5.36 -13.02 -4.05
C GLU A 147 5.36 -11.76 -4.91
N LEU A 148 6.54 -11.12 -5.01
CA LEU A 148 6.74 -9.87 -5.73
C LEU A 148 7.71 -10.08 -6.89
N HIS A 149 7.24 -9.93 -8.11
CA HIS A 149 8.06 -9.86 -9.30
C HIS A 149 8.31 -8.40 -9.68
N SER A 150 9.54 -7.95 -9.57
CA SER A 150 9.91 -6.57 -9.90
C SER A 150 11.33 -6.47 -10.43
N VAL A 151 11.61 -5.38 -11.14
CA VAL A 151 12.98 -5.08 -11.57
C VAL A 151 13.78 -4.61 -10.36
N PRO A 152 14.95 -5.21 -10.08
CA PRO A 152 15.82 -4.76 -9.00
C PRO A 152 16.26 -3.31 -9.25
N ASN A 153 15.80 -2.40 -8.41
CA ASN A 153 16.20 -0.99 -8.48
C ASN A 153 16.28 -0.40 -7.06
N LYS A 154 16.90 0.78 -6.95
CA LYS A 154 17.09 1.49 -5.68
C LYS A 154 15.79 1.97 -5.02
N ASN A 155 14.68 1.92 -5.72
CA ASN A 155 13.38 2.41 -5.25
C ASN A 155 12.45 1.28 -4.80
N LEU A 156 12.91 0.01 -4.87
CA LEU A 156 12.17 -1.09 -4.28
C LEU A 156 12.08 -0.84 -2.77
N PRO A 157 10.87 -0.81 -2.20
CA PRO A 157 10.73 -0.74 -0.76
C PRO A 157 11.30 -2.02 -0.14
N ASP A 158 11.87 -1.89 1.05
CA ASP A 158 12.27 -3.05 1.85
C ASP A 158 11.09 -4.00 2.02
N GLY A 159 11.36 -5.30 2.12
CA GLY A 159 10.31 -6.32 2.09
C GLY A 159 9.25 -6.17 3.18
N ASP A 160 9.63 -5.75 4.39
CA ASP A 160 8.73 -5.44 5.50
C ASP A 160 7.86 -4.20 5.22
N ASN A 161 8.44 -3.18 4.59
CA ASN A 161 7.74 -1.99 4.14
C ASN A 161 6.70 -2.30 3.06
N PHE A 162 7.04 -3.20 2.14
CA PHE A 162 6.11 -3.66 1.12
C PHE A 162 4.95 -4.46 1.76
N GLY A 163 5.27 -5.44 2.60
CA GLY A 163 4.27 -6.30 3.25
C GLY A 163 3.28 -5.51 4.10
N SER A 164 3.75 -4.51 4.86
CA SER A 164 2.90 -3.74 5.77
C SER A 164 1.81 -2.91 5.08
N ILE A 165 2.01 -2.51 3.82
CA ILE A 165 1.06 -1.68 3.06
C ILE A 165 0.20 -2.55 2.16
N TYR A 166 0.84 -3.22 1.21
CA TYR A 166 0.14 -3.98 0.17
C TYR A 166 -0.64 -5.14 0.77
N TYR A 167 -0.01 -5.90 1.66
CA TYR A 167 -0.67 -7.00 2.35
C TYR A 167 -1.82 -6.52 3.24
N LYS A 168 -1.60 -5.49 4.07
CA LYS A 168 -2.63 -5.00 4.99
C LYS A 168 -3.87 -4.53 4.24
N VAL A 169 -3.69 -3.72 3.19
CA VAL A 169 -4.83 -3.24 2.40
C VAL A 169 -5.51 -4.38 1.64
N PHE A 170 -4.74 -5.37 1.17
CA PHE A 170 -5.30 -6.56 0.54
C PHE A 170 -6.17 -7.37 1.51
N ALA A 171 -5.68 -7.66 2.72
CA ALA A 171 -6.45 -8.36 3.76
C ALA A 171 -7.73 -7.61 4.15
N ASP A 172 -7.66 -6.27 4.28
CA ASP A 172 -8.83 -5.42 4.49
C ASP A 172 -9.85 -5.54 3.33
N CYS A 173 -9.36 -5.65 2.08
CA CYS A 173 -10.22 -5.84 0.91
C CYS A 173 -10.91 -7.22 0.91
N LEU A 174 -10.21 -8.28 1.31
CA LEU A 174 -10.80 -9.62 1.43
C LEU A 174 -11.94 -9.66 2.44
N THR A 175 -11.76 -8.98 3.59
CA THR A 175 -12.83 -8.84 4.59
C THR A 175 -13.98 -7.99 4.07
N TYR A 176 -13.68 -6.87 3.45
CA TYR A 176 -14.71 -5.97 2.88
C TYR A 176 -15.56 -6.63 1.79
N THR A 177 -14.95 -7.46 0.95
CA THR A 177 -15.64 -8.21 -0.13
C THR A 177 -16.32 -9.49 0.34
N GLY A 178 -16.19 -9.85 1.62
CA GLY A 178 -16.77 -11.07 2.19
C GLY A 178 -16.08 -12.37 1.77
N ILE A 179 -14.87 -12.29 1.20
CA ILE A 179 -14.05 -13.46 0.86
C ILE A 179 -13.59 -14.19 2.13
N ILE A 180 -13.24 -13.41 3.16
CA ILE A 180 -12.92 -13.90 4.51
C ILE A 180 -13.84 -13.24 5.54
N PRO A 181 -14.18 -13.91 6.65
CA PRO A 181 -15.06 -13.34 7.67
C PRO A 181 -14.44 -12.18 8.46
N ASP A 182 -13.12 -12.19 8.65
CA ASP A 182 -12.38 -11.19 9.45
C ASP A 182 -10.87 -11.38 9.21
N ASP A 183 -10.06 -10.34 9.42
CA ASP A 183 -8.60 -10.38 9.33
C ASP A 183 -7.89 -10.78 10.64
N LYS A 184 -8.64 -11.24 11.65
CA LYS A 184 -8.11 -11.69 12.94
C LYS A 184 -7.33 -13.00 12.84
N PHE A 185 -6.45 -13.24 13.82
CA PHE A 185 -5.65 -14.47 13.93
C PHE A 185 -6.46 -15.78 13.88
N ALA A 186 -7.73 -15.74 14.29
CA ALA A 186 -8.61 -16.90 14.17
C ALA A 186 -8.89 -17.30 12.72
N TYR A 187 -8.80 -16.35 11.78
CA TYR A 187 -9.05 -16.58 10.36
C TYR A 187 -7.76 -16.52 9.53
N ILE A 188 -6.82 -15.65 9.90
CA ILE A 188 -5.50 -15.55 9.25
C ILE A 188 -4.42 -15.91 10.27
N SER A 189 -3.92 -17.13 10.21
CA SER A 189 -2.98 -17.68 11.21
C SER A 189 -1.56 -17.10 11.14
N LYS A 190 -1.16 -16.57 9.99
CA LYS A 190 0.14 -15.90 9.79
C LYS A 190 -0.08 -14.64 8.97
N PRO A 191 -0.40 -13.52 9.62
CA PRO A 191 -0.57 -12.25 8.93
C PRO A 191 0.79 -11.66 8.54
N GLY A 192 0.88 -11.19 7.30
CA GLY A 192 1.96 -10.34 6.81
C GLY A 192 3.35 -10.99 6.88
N SER A 193 3.81 -11.52 5.79
CA SER A 193 5.21 -11.86 5.59
C SER A 193 5.85 -10.87 4.62
N SER A 194 7.17 -10.68 4.75
CA SER A 194 7.93 -10.07 3.67
C SER A 194 7.69 -10.88 2.39
N PRO A 195 7.45 -10.23 1.25
CA PRO A 195 7.21 -10.96 0.00
C PRO A 195 8.44 -11.75 -0.41
N LEU A 196 8.23 -12.91 -0.99
CA LEU A 196 9.27 -13.56 -1.78
C LEU A 196 9.57 -12.65 -2.98
N PHE A 197 10.84 -12.30 -3.15
CA PHE A 197 11.25 -11.43 -4.25
C PHE A 197 11.76 -12.25 -5.43
N SER A 198 11.10 -12.08 -6.60
CA SER A 198 11.47 -12.71 -7.86
C SER A 198 11.93 -11.61 -8.84
N PRO A 199 13.23 -11.49 -9.13
CA PRO A 199 13.74 -10.44 -10.01
C PRO A 199 13.30 -10.68 -11.46
N ILE A 200 12.83 -9.61 -12.12
CA ILE A 200 12.48 -9.59 -13.54
C ILE A 200 13.30 -8.54 -14.28
N LYS A 201 13.35 -8.64 -15.62
CA LYS A 201 14.12 -7.72 -16.48
C LYS A 201 13.31 -6.53 -16.98
N ASP A 202 12.00 -6.70 -17.17
CA ASP A 202 11.12 -5.70 -17.77
C ASP A 202 10.02 -5.28 -16.82
N GLU A 203 9.91 -4.00 -16.53
CA GLU A 203 8.87 -3.39 -15.70
C GLU A 203 7.43 -3.71 -16.16
N LYS A 204 7.23 -3.99 -17.45
CA LYS A 204 5.92 -4.40 -17.97
C LYS A 204 5.45 -5.74 -17.42
N ASN A 205 6.38 -6.57 -16.95
CA ASN A 205 6.11 -7.88 -16.37
C ASN A 205 5.98 -7.85 -14.84
N ARG A 206 5.86 -6.67 -14.23
CA ARG A 206 5.64 -6.56 -12.79
C ARG A 206 4.39 -7.32 -12.38
N LEU A 207 4.53 -8.12 -11.33
CA LEU A 207 3.48 -8.99 -10.85
C LEU A 207 3.53 -9.08 -9.33
N LEU A 208 2.38 -8.99 -8.71
CA LEU A 208 2.19 -9.25 -7.30
C LEU A 208 1.26 -10.47 -7.18
N ILE A 209 1.66 -11.48 -6.44
CA ILE A 209 0.89 -12.70 -6.27
C ILE A 209 0.63 -12.90 -4.78
N PHE A 210 -0.59 -13.27 -4.43
CA PHE A 210 -0.94 -13.76 -3.11
C PHE A 210 -1.35 -15.23 -3.22
N HIS A 211 -0.65 -16.08 -2.45
CA HIS A 211 -0.89 -17.50 -2.36
C HIS A 211 -1.65 -17.80 -1.07
N PHE A 212 -2.74 -18.53 -1.18
CA PHE A 212 -3.61 -18.89 -0.06
C PHE A 212 -3.40 -20.35 0.32
N TYR A 213 -3.19 -20.59 1.59
CA TYR A 213 -3.03 -21.92 2.14
C TYR A 213 -3.99 -22.14 3.31
N SER A 214 -4.65 -23.28 3.37
CA SER A 214 -5.36 -23.71 4.59
C SER A 214 -4.34 -24.17 5.62
N ASP A 215 -4.40 -23.63 6.83
CA ASP A 215 -3.54 -24.01 7.93
C ASP A 215 -4.19 -25.16 8.72
N LYS A 216 -3.65 -26.37 8.56
CA LYS A 216 -4.17 -27.60 9.18
C LYS A 216 -3.57 -27.86 10.57
N ARG A 217 -2.76 -26.96 11.12
CA ARG A 217 -2.19 -27.14 12.47
C ARG A 217 -3.30 -27.25 13.52
N PRO A 218 -3.27 -28.30 14.39
CA PRO A 218 -4.37 -28.57 15.34
C PRO A 218 -4.66 -27.40 16.27
N ALA A 219 -3.64 -26.74 16.81
CA ALA A 219 -3.79 -25.60 17.71
C ALA A 219 -4.57 -24.42 17.07
N ASN A 220 -4.31 -24.12 15.80
CA ASN A 220 -4.99 -23.05 15.08
C ASN A 220 -6.44 -23.40 14.73
N LYS A 221 -6.69 -24.67 14.39
CA LYS A 221 -8.06 -25.17 14.20
C LYS A 221 -8.88 -25.12 15.49
N GLU A 222 -8.29 -25.46 16.62
CA GLU A 222 -8.98 -25.37 17.93
C GLU A 222 -9.26 -23.93 18.33
N TYR A 223 -8.31 -23.02 18.10
CA TYR A 223 -8.52 -21.58 18.34
C TYR A 223 -9.68 -21.02 17.52
N LEU A 224 -9.76 -21.39 16.23
CA LEU A 224 -10.90 -21.03 15.39
C LEU A 224 -12.24 -21.53 15.97
N LYS A 225 -12.31 -22.83 16.35
CA LYS A 225 -13.53 -23.42 16.95
C LYS A 225 -14.00 -22.64 18.18
N GLN A 226 -13.07 -22.29 19.08
CA GLN A 226 -13.37 -21.51 20.28
C GLN A 226 -13.90 -20.12 19.92
N THR A 227 -13.29 -19.45 18.94
CA THR A 227 -13.73 -18.14 18.45
C THR A 227 -15.15 -18.18 17.88
N LEU A 228 -15.46 -19.22 17.10
CA LEU A 228 -16.81 -19.40 16.52
C LEU A 228 -17.87 -19.71 17.57
N LYS A 229 -17.55 -20.48 18.62
CA LYS A 229 -18.47 -20.73 19.75
C LYS A 229 -18.81 -19.45 20.51
N ASN A 230 -17.81 -18.58 20.73
CA ASN A 230 -18.00 -17.32 21.44
C ASN A 230 -18.80 -16.27 20.65
N LYS A 231 -18.85 -16.36 19.31
CA LYS A 231 -19.70 -15.49 18.48
C LYS A 231 -21.19 -15.89 18.46
N LYS A 232 -21.52 -17.10 18.90
CA LYS A 232 -22.91 -17.61 18.96
C LYS A 232 -23.62 -17.35 20.29
N LYS A 233 -22.89 -16.83 21.26
CA LYS A 233 -23.43 -16.32 22.52
C LYS A 233 -23.63 -14.81 22.47
#